data_7f6ab3090fbae2878bfaf127c5fe4918
#
_entry.id   7f6ab3090fbae2878bfaf127c5fe4918
#
_cell.length_a   1.000
_cell.length_b   1.000
_cell.length_c   1.000
_cell.angle_alpha   90.00
_cell.angle_beta   90.00
_cell.angle_gamma   90.00
#
_symmetry.space_group_name_H-M   'P 1'
#
loop_
_entity.id
_entity.type
_entity.pdbx_description
1 polymer ?
#
loop_
_entity_poly.entity_id
_entity_poly.type
_entity_poly.pdbx_seq_one_letter_code
_entity_poly.pdbx_strand_id
1 'polypeptide(L)'
;MTKYLPLLSGKRVALVVNQTSRVGNTHLVDTLLARGIEIVTLFAPEHGIRGQADAGEKIADSTDPQTGLPIISLYGRHRQPTAKDLENVDVVVFDIQDVGVRFYTYISTLHLVMEACARNGKPLLVLDRPNPNGHYVAGPVLDTAYASFVGMHPIPVVYGLTIGELATMINGEGWLNSPACDLQVIKIANYTHDSSYVLSVKPSPNLPNARAVELYPSLCFFEPTVVSIGRGTPFPFQVIGYPDSTLGRFNFTPHSMPGMSKYPKHQDVTCYGQDLRQGPPTPFTLTYLVDWYQRLALDSAFFTSNSFFDKLAGSNQLRLQLQQGLSAEEIATGWQAELQAYQAKRKKYLLYPNFK
;
A
#
# COMPACT_ATOMS: atom_id res chain seq x y z
N MET A 1 -11.99 -13.96 15.61
CA MET A 1 -11.48 -15.36 15.64
C MET A 1 -12.60 -16.39 15.51
N THR A 2 -13.70 -16.28 16.22
CA THR A 2 -14.84 -17.23 16.13
C THR A 2 -15.37 -17.45 14.70
N LYS A 3 -15.21 -16.46 13.80
CA LYS A 3 -15.70 -16.54 12.41
C LYS A 3 -14.80 -17.35 11.48
N TYR A 4 -13.49 -17.47 11.75
CA TYR A 4 -12.56 -18.11 10.82
C TYR A 4 -11.82 -19.33 11.37
N LEU A 5 -11.65 -19.47 12.69
CA LEU A 5 -11.02 -20.68 13.26
C LEU A 5 -11.68 -21.98 12.81
N PRO A 6 -13.02 -22.11 12.78
CA PRO A 6 -13.67 -23.33 12.27
C PRO A 6 -13.36 -23.64 10.80
N LEU A 7 -13.06 -22.61 9.99
CA LEU A 7 -12.71 -22.77 8.58
C LEU A 7 -11.28 -23.31 8.36
N LEU A 8 -10.42 -23.21 9.40
CA LEU A 8 -9.01 -23.61 9.36
C LEU A 8 -8.76 -24.95 10.07
N SER A 9 -9.70 -25.42 10.91
CA SER A 9 -9.55 -26.65 11.68
C SER A 9 -9.36 -27.87 10.76
N GLY A 10 -8.32 -28.66 11.05
CA GLY A 10 -7.97 -29.87 10.29
C GLY A 10 -7.43 -29.60 8.88
N LYS A 11 -7.03 -28.35 8.58
CA LYS A 11 -6.44 -27.96 7.29
C LYS A 11 -4.99 -27.57 7.44
N ARG A 12 -4.18 -27.83 6.42
CA ARG A 12 -2.82 -27.32 6.27
C ARG A 12 -2.90 -25.89 5.73
N VAL A 13 -2.55 -24.93 6.58
CA VAL A 13 -2.74 -23.51 6.34
C VAL A 13 -1.45 -22.84 5.88
N ALA A 14 -1.52 -22.06 4.80
CA ALA A 14 -0.48 -21.09 4.46
C ALA A 14 -0.94 -19.68 4.85
N LEU A 15 -0.03 -18.87 5.38
CA LEU A 15 -0.35 -17.49 5.80
C LEU A 15 0.43 -16.48 4.98
N VAL A 16 -0.26 -15.50 4.43
CA VAL A 16 0.34 -14.28 3.83
C VAL A 16 0.22 -13.17 4.87
N VAL A 17 1.33 -12.87 5.54
CA VAL A 17 1.34 -12.07 6.78
C VAL A 17 2.58 -11.17 6.87
N ASN A 18 2.46 -10.11 7.67
CA ASN A 18 3.58 -9.25 8.07
C ASN A 18 3.41 -8.78 9.53
N GLN A 19 4.20 -7.81 9.99
CA GLN A 19 4.16 -7.26 11.35
C GLN A 19 2.79 -6.73 11.79
N THR A 20 1.90 -6.42 10.84
CA THR A 20 0.55 -5.91 11.12
C THR A 20 -0.46 -7.02 11.41
N SER A 21 -0.14 -8.27 11.10
CA SER A 21 -0.99 -9.45 11.25
C SER A 21 -1.10 -9.84 12.71
N ARG A 22 -1.96 -9.16 13.46
CA ARG A 22 -2.08 -9.33 14.91
C ARG A 22 -3.50 -9.57 15.39
N VAL A 23 -3.59 -10.34 16.47
CA VAL A 23 -4.80 -10.52 17.30
C VAL A 23 -4.47 -9.96 18.68
N GLY A 24 -4.97 -8.77 18.99
CA GLY A 24 -4.48 -8.01 20.15
C GLY A 24 -2.99 -7.69 20.00
N ASN A 25 -2.19 -8.07 20.98
CA ASN A 25 -0.74 -7.85 20.98
C ASN A 25 0.08 -9.04 20.43
N THR A 26 -0.58 -10.16 20.04
CA THR A 26 0.10 -11.38 19.60
C THR A 26 0.04 -11.47 18.07
N HIS A 27 1.12 -11.92 17.45
CA HIS A 27 1.13 -12.15 16.00
C HIS A 27 0.15 -13.27 15.62
N LEU A 28 -0.49 -13.17 14.45
CA LEU A 28 -1.49 -14.15 14.01
C LEU A 28 -0.91 -15.57 13.93
N VAL A 29 0.33 -15.73 13.48
CA VAL A 29 1.04 -17.01 13.42
C VAL A 29 1.04 -17.69 14.79
N ASP A 30 1.53 -16.98 15.81
CA ASP A 30 1.64 -17.50 17.19
C ASP A 30 0.25 -17.80 17.77
N THR A 31 -0.73 -16.95 17.46
CA THR A 31 -2.11 -17.13 17.90
C THR A 31 -2.76 -18.39 17.31
N LEU A 32 -2.55 -18.66 16.03
CA LEU A 32 -3.13 -19.82 15.35
C LEU A 32 -2.45 -21.12 15.79
N LEU A 33 -1.11 -21.13 15.93
CA LEU A 33 -0.37 -22.27 16.47
C LEU A 33 -0.84 -22.63 17.88
N ALA A 34 -1.01 -21.64 18.76
CA ALA A 34 -1.53 -21.85 20.12
C ALA A 34 -2.98 -22.38 20.14
N ARG A 35 -3.71 -22.30 19.04
CA ARG A 35 -5.06 -22.86 18.86
C ARG A 35 -5.07 -24.20 18.12
N GLY A 36 -3.90 -24.79 17.88
CA GLY A 36 -3.76 -26.10 17.25
C GLY A 36 -4.02 -26.09 15.74
N ILE A 37 -3.92 -24.93 15.08
CA ILE A 37 -3.99 -24.83 13.61
C ILE A 37 -2.66 -25.25 13.03
N GLU A 38 -2.69 -26.17 12.07
CA GLU A 38 -1.51 -26.64 11.34
C GLU A 38 -1.11 -25.58 10.30
N ILE A 39 -0.03 -24.82 10.58
CA ILE A 39 0.56 -23.87 9.64
C ILE A 39 1.75 -24.56 8.96
N VAL A 40 1.75 -24.63 7.63
CA VAL A 40 2.79 -25.33 6.87
C VAL A 40 3.78 -24.39 6.20
N THR A 41 3.39 -23.13 5.90
CA THR A 41 4.28 -22.13 5.31
C THR A 41 3.79 -20.70 5.57
N LEU A 42 4.75 -19.77 5.57
CA LEU A 42 4.53 -18.35 5.71
C LEU A 42 4.99 -17.65 4.44
N PHE A 43 4.14 -16.82 3.87
CA PHE A 43 4.47 -15.94 2.74
C PHE A 43 4.69 -14.51 3.25
N ALA A 44 5.88 -13.97 2.99
CA ALA A 44 6.27 -12.64 3.43
C ALA A 44 6.22 -11.64 2.27
N PRO A 45 5.42 -10.57 2.35
CA PRO A 45 5.48 -9.47 1.39
C PRO A 45 6.72 -8.60 1.61
N GLU A 46 6.79 -7.46 0.92
CA GLU A 46 7.78 -6.41 1.18
C GLU A 46 7.91 -6.11 2.68
N HIS A 47 9.11 -5.84 3.17
CA HIS A 47 9.49 -5.66 4.57
C HIS A 47 9.50 -6.94 5.44
N GLY A 48 9.12 -8.11 4.90
CA GLY A 48 9.15 -9.39 5.63
C GLY A 48 8.08 -9.57 6.70
N ILE A 49 8.10 -10.71 7.36
CA ILE A 49 7.08 -11.09 8.38
C ILE A 49 7.12 -10.18 9.60
N ARG A 50 8.30 -9.72 10.02
CA ARG A 50 8.49 -8.90 11.22
C ARG A 50 8.71 -7.40 10.92
N GLY A 51 8.65 -6.99 9.62
CA GLY A 51 8.71 -5.58 9.21
C GLY A 51 10.06 -4.91 9.44
N GLN A 52 11.15 -5.65 9.33
CA GLN A 52 12.51 -5.16 9.65
C GLN A 52 13.34 -4.82 8.41
N ALA A 53 12.91 -5.19 7.21
CA ALA A 53 13.65 -4.93 5.98
C ALA A 53 13.37 -3.56 5.39
N ASP A 54 14.39 -2.96 4.74
CA ASP A 54 14.28 -1.68 4.03
C ASP A 54 13.27 -1.75 2.87
N ALA A 55 12.72 -0.61 2.48
CA ALA A 55 11.90 -0.52 1.27
C ALA A 55 12.74 -0.91 0.05
N GLY A 56 12.24 -1.86 -0.75
CA GLY A 56 12.96 -2.39 -1.91
C GLY A 56 14.03 -3.44 -1.59
N GLU A 57 14.27 -3.77 -0.33
CA GLU A 57 15.25 -4.79 0.06
C GLU A 57 14.77 -6.19 -0.33
N LYS A 58 15.66 -6.96 -0.96
CA LYS A 58 15.38 -8.36 -1.31
C LYS A 58 15.47 -9.24 -0.07
N ILE A 59 14.35 -9.81 0.32
CA ILE A 59 14.27 -10.79 1.40
C ILE A 59 14.40 -12.17 0.78
N ALA A 60 15.40 -12.95 1.21
CA ALA A 60 15.55 -14.35 0.83
C ALA A 60 14.56 -15.22 1.61
N ASP A 61 14.28 -16.42 1.05
CA ASP A 61 13.57 -17.46 1.79
C ASP A 61 14.37 -17.82 3.06
N SER A 62 13.66 -18.04 4.14
CA SER A 62 14.24 -18.25 5.46
C SER A 62 13.34 -19.10 6.34
N THR A 63 13.69 -19.21 7.60
CA THR A 63 12.86 -19.88 8.63
C THR A 63 12.54 -18.87 9.72
N ASP A 64 11.28 -18.82 10.16
CA ASP A 64 10.90 -17.99 11.29
C ASP A 64 11.58 -18.50 12.57
N PRO A 65 12.44 -17.69 13.21
CA PRO A 65 13.24 -18.15 14.35
C PRO A 65 12.39 -18.48 15.59
N GLN A 66 11.14 -17.99 15.66
CA GLN A 66 10.26 -18.26 16.81
C GLN A 66 9.48 -19.55 16.65
N THR A 67 9.10 -19.92 15.44
CA THR A 67 8.18 -21.03 15.19
C THR A 67 8.81 -22.20 14.42
N GLY A 68 9.98 -21.98 13.78
CA GLY A 68 10.62 -22.95 12.89
C GLY A 68 9.91 -23.12 11.53
N LEU A 69 8.88 -22.33 11.23
CA LEU A 69 8.14 -22.42 9.99
C LEU A 69 8.93 -21.84 8.81
N PRO A 70 8.83 -22.43 7.61
CA PRO A 70 9.45 -21.88 6.41
C PRO A 70 8.79 -20.56 6.02
N ILE A 71 9.62 -19.57 5.68
CA ILE A 71 9.22 -18.27 5.13
C ILE A 71 9.62 -18.21 3.67
N ILE A 72 8.65 -18.00 2.80
CA ILE A 72 8.85 -17.76 1.36
C ILE A 72 8.61 -16.27 1.09
N SER A 73 9.60 -15.61 0.49
CA SER A 73 9.49 -14.18 0.14
C SER A 73 8.63 -13.99 -1.10
N LEU A 74 7.62 -13.15 -1.02
CA LEU A 74 6.82 -12.68 -2.17
C LEU A 74 7.26 -11.30 -2.66
N TYR A 75 8.57 -10.99 -2.55
CA TYR A 75 9.14 -9.73 -2.99
C TYR A 75 10.37 -9.91 -3.88
N GLY A 76 10.55 -9.04 -4.85
CA GLY A 76 11.65 -9.09 -5.80
C GLY A 76 11.33 -9.94 -7.04
N ARG A 77 12.02 -11.06 -7.26
CA ARG A 77 11.78 -11.94 -8.43
C ARG A 77 10.59 -12.86 -8.24
N HIS A 78 10.36 -13.33 -7.03
CA HIS A 78 9.29 -14.26 -6.65
C HIS A 78 8.17 -13.43 -6.01
N ARG A 79 7.16 -13.03 -6.80
CA ARG A 79 6.09 -12.12 -6.34
C ARG A 79 4.76 -12.82 -6.07
N GLN A 80 4.65 -14.11 -6.37
CA GLN A 80 3.46 -14.91 -6.15
C GLN A 80 3.84 -16.33 -5.73
N PRO A 81 3.03 -17.05 -4.94
CA PRO A 81 3.26 -18.45 -4.64
C PRO A 81 3.29 -19.30 -5.92
N THR A 82 4.23 -20.22 -6.01
CA THR A 82 4.29 -21.22 -7.09
C THR A 82 3.40 -22.42 -6.78
N ALA A 83 3.15 -23.28 -7.77
CA ALA A 83 2.42 -24.53 -7.56
C ALA A 83 3.10 -25.41 -6.50
N LYS A 84 4.45 -25.42 -6.47
CA LYS A 84 5.23 -26.15 -5.47
C LYS A 84 5.02 -25.62 -4.05
N ASP A 85 4.96 -24.29 -3.90
CA ASP A 85 4.74 -23.64 -2.59
C ASP A 85 3.34 -23.94 -2.03
N LEU A 86 2.38 -24.26 -2.93
CA LEU A 86 0.99 -24.55 -2.58
C LEU A 86 0.66 -26.06 -2.60
N GLU A 87 1.61 -26.95 -2.89
CA GLU A 87 1.36 -28.38 -3.03
C GLU A 87 0.75 -28.99 -1.76
N ASN A 88 1.32 -28.66 -0.60
CA ASN A 88 0.88 -29.16 0.70
C ASN A 88 -0.04 -28.17 1.46
N VAL A 89 -0.73 -27.28 0.75
CA VAL A 89 -1.63 -26.27 1.33
C VAL A 89 -3.06 -26.62 1.00
N ASP A 90 -3.95 -26.57 1.99
CA ASP A 90 -5.39 -26.77 1.82
C ASP A 90 -6.14 -25.43 1.77
N VAL A 91 -5.62 -24.39 2.41
CA VAL A 91 -6.20 -23.03 2.40
C VAL A 91 -5.11 -21.98 2.61
N VAL A 92 -5.23 -20.86 1.89
CA VAL A 92 -4.37 -19.69 2.06
C VAL A 92 -5.14 -18.62 2.85
N VAL A 93 -4.51 -18.02 3.85
CA VAL A 93 -5.06 -16.90 4.63
C VAL A 93 -4.24 -15.66 4.35
N PHE A 94 -4.89 -14.58 3.93
CA PHE A 94 -4.28 -13.27 3.76
C PHE A 94 -4.68 -12.35 4.91
N ASP A 95 -3.71 -11.85 5.66
CA ASP A 95 -3.92 -10.94 6.79
C ASP A 95 -2.85 -9.85 6.83
N ILE A 96 -3.02 -8.79 6.07
CA ILE A 96 -2.10 -7.65 6.00
C ILE A 96 -2.89 -6.35 6.07
N GLN A 97 -2.39 -5.37 6.83
CA GLN A 97 -2.96 -4.03 6.90
C GLN A 97 -2.57 -3.22 5.65
N ASP A 98 -3.57 -2.79 4.90
CA ASP A 98 -3.42 -1.82 3.82
C ASP A 98 -3.69 -0.38 4.30
N VAL A 99 -3.31 0.63 3.51
CA VAL A 99 -3.51 2.04 3.83
C VAL A 99 -4.48 2.75 2.87
N GLY A 100 -5.11 2.03 1.95
CA GLY A 100 -6.13 2.57 1.05
C GLY A 100 -5.59 3.40 -0.11
N VAL A 101 -4.34 3.19 -0.50
CA VAL A 101 -3.65 3.98 -1.53
C VAL A 101 -3.09 3.05 -2.61
N ARG A 102 -3.41 3.31 -3.89
CA ARG A 102 -3.13 2.42 -5.02
C ARG A 102 -1.68 1.96 -5.12
N PHE A 103 -0.72 2.82 -4.87
CA PHE A 103 0.70 2.50 -4.98
C PHE A 103 1.31 1.90 -3.71
N TYR A 104 0.49 1.63 -2.68
CA TYR A 104 0.91 0.83 -1.53
C TYR A 104 0.75 -0.65 -1.87
N THR A 105 1.87 -1.36 -2.03
CA THR A 105 1.97 -2.57 -2.85
C THR A 105 1.31 -3.84 -2.31
N TYR A 106 0.74 -3.83 -1.11
CA TYR A 106 0.09 -5.03 -0.55
C TYR A 106 -1.17 -5.45 -1.31
N ILE A 107 -1.86 -4.51 -1.98
CA ILE A 107 -2.96 -4.84 -2.89
C ILE A 107 -2.47 -5.58 -4.14
N SER A 108 -1.26 -5.31 -4.60
CA SER A 108 -0.62 -6.03 -5.71
C SER A 108 -0.17 -7.43 -5.27
N THR A 109 0.34 -7.57 -4.03
CA THR A 109 0.62 -8.88 -3.42
C THR A 109 -0.66 -9.71 -3.31
N LEU A 110 -1.78 -9.11 -2.83
CA LEU A 110 -3.08 -9.77 -2.76
C LEU A 110 -3.52 -10.29 -4.13
N HIS A 111 -3.46 -9.45 -5.18
CA HIS A 111 -3.81 -9.84 -6.55
C HIS A 111 -3.03 -11.07 -7.01
N LEU A 112 -1.72 -11.05 -6.85
CA LEU A 112 -0.85 -12.15 -7.27
C LEU A 112 -1.07 -13.43 -6.45
N VAL A 113 -1.40 -13.31 -5.17
CA VAL A 113 -1.82 -14.46 -4.32
C VAL A 113 -3.16 -15.01 -4.79
N MET A 114 -4.14 -14.15 -5.13
CA MET A 114 -5.43 -14.57 -5.70
C MET A 114 -5.24 -15.37 -6.99
N GLU A 115 -4.39 -14.88 -7.91
CA GLU A 115 -4.06 -15.61 -9.15
C GLU A 115 -3.42 -16.98 -8.88
N ALA A 116 -2.46 -17.04 -7.95
CA ALA A 116 -1.79 -18.29 -7.57
C ALA A 116 -2.79 -19.30 -6.97
N CYS A 117 -3.66 -18.83 -6.07
CA CYS A 117 -4.72 -19.65 -5.48
C CYS A 117 -5.68 -20.18 -6.55
N ALA A 118 -6.16 -19.32 -7.44
CA ALA A 118 -7.08 -19.70 -8.51
C ALA A 118 -6.49 -20.74 -9.47
N ARG A 119 -5.24 -20.55 -9.90
CA ARG A 119 -4.55 -21.49 -10.81
C ARG A 119 -4.30 -22.85 -10.18
N ASN A 120 -4.16 -22.92 -8.85
CA ASN A 120 -3.87 -24.14 -8.11
C ASN A 120 -5.08 -24.72 -7.37
N GLY A 121 -6.29 -24.18 -7.59
CA GLY A 121 -7.53 -24.64 -6.95
C GLY A 121 -7.50 -24.53 -5.41
N LYS A 122 -6.81 -23.53 -4.86
CA LYS A 122 -6.72 -23.31 -3.42
C LYS A 122 -7.67 -22.20 -2.98
N PRO A 123 -8.52 -22.44 -1.96
CA PRO A 123 -9.34 -21.38 -1.38
C PRO A 123 -8.49 -20.32 -0.71
N LEU A 124 -8.89 -19.06 -0.86
CA LEU A 124 -8.28 -17.90 -0.22
C LEU A 124 -9.23 -17.27 0.79
N LEU A 125 -8.78 -17.15 2.03
CA LEU A 125 -9.48 -16.48 3.11
C LEU A 125 -8.80 -15.12 3.37
N VAL A 126 -9.49 -14.01 3.14
CA VAL A 126 -9.01 -12.68 3.47
C VAL A 126 -9.58 -12.24 4.83
N LEU A 127 -8.71 -12.02 5.80
CA LEU A 127 -9.08 -11.40 7.07
C LEU A 127 -9.08 -9.89 6.87
N ASP A 128 -10.27 -9.33 6.66
CA ASP A 128 -10.40 -7.92 6.30
C ASP A 128 -10.03 -6.98 7.45
N ARG A 129 -9.49 -5.80 7.08
CA ARG A 129 -9.00 -4.79 8.02
C ARG A 129 -9.52 -3.40 7.67
N PRO A 130 -9.71 -2.51 8.69
CA PRO A 130 -10.12 -1.13 8.44
C PRO A 130 -9.14 -0.41 7.52
N ASN A 131 -9.67 0.38 6.60
CA ASN A 131 -8.86 1.25 5.74
C ASN A 131 -8.79 2.65 6.37
N PRO A 132 -7.60 3.16 6.76
CA PRO A 132 -7.45 4.50 7.35
C PRO A 132 -7.81 5.64 6.37
N ASN A 133 -7.70 5.41 5.06
CA ASN A 133 -8.13 6.32 3.99
C ASN A 133 -9.43 5.85 3.32
N GLY A 134 -10.24 5.02 4.00
CA GLY A 134 -11.46 4.40 3.46
C GLY A 134 -12.67 5.33 3.31
N HIS A 135 -12.59 6.55 3.84
CA HIS A 135 -13.70 7.48 3.97
C HIS A 135 -13.85 8.45 2.78
N TYR A 136 -13.07 8.27 1.70
CA TYR A 136 -13.17 9.08 0.48
C TYR A 136 -12.54 8.36 -0.72
N VAL A 137 -12.78 8.92 -1.91
CA VAL A 137 -12.20 8.49 -3.18
C VAL A 137 -11.59 9.70 -3.86
N ALA A 138 -10.33 9.63 -4.31
CA ALA A 138 -9.64 10.76 -4.91
C ALA A 138 -8.46 10.35 -5.80
N GLY A 139 -8.07 11.27 -6.69
CA GLY A 139 -6.93 11.15 -7.59
C GLY A 139 -7.24 10.45 -8.90
N PRO A 140 -6.30 10.47 -9.86
CA PRO A 140 -6.51 9.88 -11.18
C PRO A 140 -6.69 8.36 -11.10
N VAL A 141 -7.57 7.84 -11.93
CA VAL A 141 -7.74 6.40 -12.16
C VAL A 141 -6.56 5.90 -13.00
N LEU A 142 -6.05 4.71 -12.70
CA LEU A 142 -4.95 4.11 -13.46
C LEU A 142 -5.44 3.70 -14.86
N ASP A 143 -4.73 4.17 -15.89
CA ASP A 143 -4.76 3.59 -17.23
C ASP A 143 -3.94 2.28 -17.21
N THR A 144 -4.56 1.18 -17.61
CA THR A 144 -3.95 -0.16 -17.57
C THR A 144 -2.69 -0.29 -18.45
N ALA A 145 -2.47 0.62 -19.40
CA ALA A 145 -1.21 0.71 -20.14
C ALA A 145 0.00 1.05 -19.25
N TYR A 146 -0.24 1.67 -18.09
CA TYR A 146 0.78 1.99 -17.08
C TYR A 146 0.80 1.02 -15.91
N ALA A 147 0.07 -0.10 -16.01
CA ALA A 147 0.01 -1.10 -14.95
C ALA A 147 1.40 -1.61 -14.56
N SER A 148 1.61 -1.73 -13.26
CA SER A 148 2.88 -2.19 -12.68
C SER A 148 2.64 -2.68 -11.26
N PHE A 149 3.68 -3.15 -10.57
CA PHE A 149 3.55 -3.59 -9.18
C PHE A 149 3.12 -2.45 -8.22
N VAL A 150 3.37 -1.18 -8.56
CA VAL A 150 2.88 -0.02 -7.80
C VAL A 150 1.48 0.45 -8.23
N GLY A 151 0.78 -0.34 -9.03
CA GLY A 151 -0.59 -0.06 -9.49
C GLY A 151 -1.00 -1.07 -10.55
N MET A 152 -1.76 -2.10 -10.16
CA MET A 152 -2.19 -3.18 -11.07
C MET A 152 -3.62 -2.96 -11.60
N HIS A 153 -4.44 -2.19 -10.90
CA HIS A 153 -5.87 -2.12 -11.12
C HIS A 153 -6.32 -0.75 -11.60
N PRO A 154 -7.35 -0.66 -12.46
CA PRO A 154 -7.93 0.62 -12.90
C PRO A 154 -8.78 1.24 -11.79
N ILE A 155 -8.10 1.68 -10.72
CA ILE A 155 -8.66 2.34 -9.54
C ILE A 155 -7.97 3.69 -9.31
N PRO A 156 -8.61 4.64 -8.62
CA PRO A 156 -8.00 5.92 -8.28
C PRO A 156 -6.88 5.79 -7.25
N VAL A 157 -6.13 6.86 -7.02
CA VAL A 157 -5.04 6.90 -6.03
C VAL A 157 -5.54 6.52 -4.64
N VAL A 158 -6.63 7.14 -4.18
CA VAL A 158 -7.36 6.75 -2.97
C VAL A 158 -8.64 6.07 -3.41
N TYR A 159 -8.72 4.77 -3.21
CA TYR A 159 -9.76 3.94 -3.81
C TYR A 159 -10.97 3.66 -2.90
N GLY A 160 -10.91 4.03 -1.61
CA GLY A 160 -12.04 4.01 -0.70
C GLY A 160 -12.67 2.64 -0.41
N LEU A 161 -11.92 1.55 -0.52
CA LEU A 161 -12.34 0.17 -0.20
C LEU A 161 -11.44 -0.41 0.89
N THR A 162 -11.96 -1.36 1.67
CA THR A 162 -11.09 -2.24 2.47
C THR A 162 -10.37 -3.22 1.55
N ILE A 163 -9.34 -3.90 2.06
CA ILE A 163 -8.60 -4.90 1.27
C ILE A 163 -9.50 -6.08 0.89
N GLY A 164 -10.46 -6.46 1.73
CA GLY A 164 -11.45 -7.50 1.45
C GLY A 164 -12.45 -7.09 0.37
N GLU A 165 -12.92 -5.84 0.38
CA GLU A 165 -13.78 -5.29 -0.67
C GLU A 165 -13.04 -5.21 -2.00
N LEU A 166 -11.77 -4.79 -1.98
CA LEU A 166 -10.93 -4.74 -3.18
C LEU A 166 -10.69 -6.16 -3.74
N ALA A 167 -10.44 -7.16 -2.90
CA ALA A 167 -10.33 -8.55 -3.33
C ALA A 167 -11.60 -9.02 -4.04
N THR A 168 -12.77 -8.67 -3.48
CA THR A 168 -14.07 -8.99 -4.09
C THR A 168 -14.25 -8.29 -5.44
N MET A 169 -13.79 -7.02 -5.55
CA MET A 169 -13.82 -6.26 -6.80
C MET A 169 -12.88 -6.85 -7.85
N ILE A 170 -11.64 -7.19 -7.48
CA ILE A 170 -10.67 -7.84 -8.39
C ILE A 170 -11.27 -9.10 -9.01
N ASN A 171 -11.91 -9.93 -8.18
CA ASN A 171 -12.54 -11.17 -8.61
C ASN A 171 -13.78 -10.91 -9.49
N GLY A 172 -14.65 -9.99 -9.06
CA GLY A 172 -15.93 -9.70 -9.72
C GLY A 172 -15.80 -8.94 -11.04
N GLU A 173 -14.75 -8.12 -11.19
CA GLU A 173 -14.45 -7.41 -12.46
C GLU A 173 -13.58 -8.25 -13.41
N GLY A 174 -13.18 -9.48 -13.00
CA GLY A 174 -12.38 -10.36 -13.84
C GLY A 174 -10.97 -9.83 -14.12
N TRP A 175 -10.35 -9.15 -13.15
CA TRP A 175 -9.02 -8.55 -13.34
C TRP A 175 -7.87 -9.55 -13.18
N LEU A 176 -8.16 -10.78 -12.72
CA LEU A 176 -7.17 -11.84 -12.62
C LEU A 176 -6.82 -12.40 -14.01
N ASN A 177 -5.55 -12.67 -14.28
CA ASN A 177 -5.11 -13.43 -15.45
C ASN A 177 -5.22 -14.95 -15.20
N SER A 178 -6.31 -15.37 -14.57
CA SER A 178 -6.63 -16.74 -14.16
C SER A 178 -8.15 -16.89 -14.06
N PRO A 179 -8.70 -18.09 -13.81
CA PRO A 179 -10.08 -18.24 -13.35
C PRO A 179 -10.35 -17.42 -12.08
N ALA A 180 -11.63 -17.23 -11.76
CA ALA A 180 -12.02 -16.59 -10.50
C ALA A 180 -11.43 -17.35 -9.30
N CYS A 181 -10.94 -16.60 -8.31
CA CYS A 181 -10.42 -17.16 -7.06
C CYS A 181 -11.59 -17.63 -6.18
N ASP A 182 -11.46 -18.82 -5.56
CA ASP A 182 -12.35 -19.24 -4.48
C ASP A 182 -12.04 -18.39 -3.24
N LEU A 183 -12.73 -17.24 -3.16
CA LEU A 183 -12.47 -16.15 -2.22
C LEU A 183 -13.53 -16.09 -1.13
N GLN A 184 -13.09 -16.10 0.12
CA GLN A 184 -13.94 -15.79 1.26
C GLN A 184 -13.36 -14.62 2.06
N VAL A 185 -14.17 -13.57 2.31
CA VAL A 185 -13.78 -12.42 3.12
C VAL A 185 -14.39 -12.52 4.52
N ILE A 186 -13.55 -12.47 5.54
CA ILE A 186 -13.98 -12.39 6.94
C ILE A 186 -14.16 -10.92 7.31
N LYS A 187 -15.42 -10.50 7.36
CA LYS A 187 -15.81 -9.10 7.59
C LYS A 187 -15.39 -8.60 8.98
N ILE A 188 -14.94 -7.36 9.03
CA ILE A 188 -14.68 -6.59 10.23
C ILE A 188 -16.00 -6.42 11.02
N ALA A 189 -15.94 -6.48 12.33
CA ALA A 189 -17.09 -6.16 13.18
C ALA A 189 -17.18 -4.66 13.44
N ASN A 190 -18.39 -4.12 13.40
CA ASN A 190 -18.70 -2.72 13.77
C ASN A 190 -17.89 -1.67 12.97
N TYR A 191 -17.59 -1.94 11.70
CA TYR A 191 -16.90 -1.04 10.80
C TYR A 191 -17.86 -0.40 9.81
N THR A 192 -17.64 0.88 9.53
CA THR A 192 -18.24 1.63 8.43
C THR A 192 -17.14 2.44 7.75
N HIS A 193 -17.35 2.87 6.53
CA HIS A 193 -16.38 3.73 5.83
C HIS A 193 -16.25 5.13 6.44
N ASP A 194 -17.20 5.60 7.24
CA ASP A 194 -17.07 6.83 8.04
C ASP A 194 -16.23 6.65 9.31
N SER A 195 -15.82 5.42 9.63
CA SER A 195 -15.08 5.14 10.86
C SER A 195 -13.66 5.69 10.77
N SER A 196 -13.30 6.61 11.64
CA SER A 196 -11.90 6.99 11.83
C SER A 196 -11.13 5.81 12.42
N TYR A 197 -9.99 5.48 11.82
CA TYR A 197 -9.16 4.37 12.28
C TYR A 197 -7.69 4.73 12.32
N VAL A 198 -7.12 4.67 13.51
CA VAL A 198 -5.69 4.86 13.73
C VAL A 198 -5.03 3.49 13.82
N LEU A 199 -4.02 3.25 12.98
CA LEU A 199 -3.31 2.00 12.95
C LEU A 199 -2.51 1.80 14.25
N SER A 200 -2.73 0.68 14.94
CA SER A 200 -2.01 0.32 16.17
C SER A 200 -0.57 -0.17 15.90
N VAL A 201 -0.29 -0.58 14.67
CA VAL A 201 1.02 -1.03 14.20
C VAL A 201 1.37 -0.25 12.96
N LYS A 202 2.61 0.22 12.86
CA LYS A 202 3.13 0.88 11.66
C LYS A 202 2.97 -0.04 10.45
N PRO A 203 2.28 0.40 9.38
CA PRO A 203 2.07 -0.44 8.19
C PRO A 203 3.37 -0.63 7.39
N SER A 204 4.30 0.33 7.48
CA SER A 204 5.62 0.32 6.88
C SER A 204 6.60 1.06 7.79
N PRO A 205 7.90 0.76 7.73
CA PRO A 205 8.95 1.54 8.42
C PRO A 205 8.88 3.04 8.10
N ASN A 206 8.51 3.40 6.85
CA ASN A 206 8.39 4.78 6.39
C ASN A 206 7.00 5.41 6.56
N LEU A 207 6.05 4.72 7.20
CA LEU A 207 4.76 5.30 7.60
C LEU A 207 4.61 5.18 9.13
N PRO A 208 5.36 6.00 9.90
CA PRO A 208 5.53 5.79 11.34
C PRO A 208 4.30 6.10 12.19
N ASN A 209 3.34 6.87 11.66
CA ASN A 209 2.16 7.32 12.41
C ASN A 209 0.99 7.66 11.47
N ALA A 210 -0.17 8.02 12.06
CA ALA A 210 -1.39 8.37 11.31
C ALA A 210 -1.18 9.55 10.35
N ARG A 211 -0.39 10.57 10.75
CA ARG A 211 -0.14 11.73 9.89
C ARG A 211 0.63 11.36 8.62
N ALA A 212 1.63 10.49 8.71
CA ALA A 212 2.34 9.97 7.55
C ALA A 212 1.40 9.19 6.61
N VAL A 213 0.51 8.36 7.17
CA VAL A 213 -0.49 7.59 6.40
C VAL A 213 -1.48 8.50 5.68
N GLU A 214 -1.90 9.57 6.34
CA GLU A 214 -2.82 10.58 5.79
C GLU A 214 -2.18 11.36 4.63
N LEU A 215 -0.93 11.79 4.78
CA LEU A 215 -0.21 12.58 3.77
C LEU A 215 0.37 11.73 2.63
N TYR A 216 0.52 10.42 2.85
CA TYR A 216 1.13 9.50 1.89
C TYR A 216 0.54 9.56 0.48
N PRO A 217 -0.80 9.60 0.27
CA PRO A 217 -1.38 9.71 -1.07
C PRO A 217 -0.89 10.92 -1.85
N SER A 218 -0.71 12.07 -1.18
CA SER A 218 -0.28 13.31 -1.79
C SER A 218 1.24 13.38 -1.98
N LEU A 219 2.01 12.85 -1.03
CA LEU A 219 3.46 13.01 -1.02
C LEU A 219 4.23 11.92 -1.76
N CYS A 220 3.62 10.78 -2.04
CA CYS A 220 4.31 9.68 -2.74
C CYS A 220 4.73 10.05 -4.17
N PHE A 221 4.07 11.02 -4.81
CA PHE A 221 4.47 11.53 -6.13
C PHE A 221 5.85 12.18 -6.15
N PHE A 222 6.37 12.60 -5.01
CA PHE A 222 7.73 13.13 -4.90
C PHE A 222 8.81 12.04 -4.93
N GLU A 223 8.47 10.77 -4.78
CA GLU A 223 9.47 9.68 -4.81
C GLU A 223 10.34 9.72 -6.08
N PRO A 224 9.79 9.85 -7.31
CA PRO A 224 10.57 9.98 -8.53
C PRO A 224 10.90 11.43 -8.91
N THR A 225 11.10 12.32 -7.93
CA THR A 225 11.50 13.72 -8.16
C THR A 225 12.77 14.05 -7.37
N VAL A 226 13.30 15.25 -7.56
CA VAL A 226 14.47 15.76 -6.81
C VAL A 226 14.12 16.16 -5.37
N VAL A 227 12.85 16.27 -5.01
CA VAL A 227 12.40 16.76 -3.69
C VAL A 227 12.44 15.64 -2.65
N SER A 228 12.94 15.91 -1.47
CA SER A 228 12.89 15.00 -0.32
C SER A 228 11.56 15.13 0.42
N ILE A 229 10.99 13.98 0.80
CA ILE A 229 9.79 13.87 1.64
C ILE A 229 10.13 13.32 3.03
N GLY A 230 11.35 13.56 3.50
CA GLY A 230 11.80 13.21 4.83
C GLY A 230 12.20 11.75 5.01
N ARG A 231 12.37 10.94 3.95
CA ARG A 231 13.05 9.65 4.11
C ARG A 231 14.46 9.86 4.63
N GLY A 232 14.91 9.00 5.54
CA GLY A 232 16.16 9.21 6.29
C GLY A 232 16.04 10.18 7.45
N THR A 233 14.80 10.46 7.91
CA THR A 233 14.49 11.19 9.14
C THR A 233 13.45 10.41 9.98
N PRO A 234 13.22 10.80 11.25
CA PRO A 234 12.16 10.19 12.07
C PRO A 234 10.72 10.47 11.59
N PHE A 235 10.54 11.34 10.59
CA PHE A 235 9.24 11.84 10.12
C PHE A 235 9.05 11.75 8.58
N PRO A 236 9.32 10.58 7.94
CA PRO A 236 9.10 10.42 6.50
C PRO A 236 7.63 10.65 6.16
N PHE A 237 7.37 11.19 4.95
CA PHE A 237 6.04 11.58 4.45
C PHE A 237 5.31 12.62 5.32
N GLN A 238 6.07 13.43 6.08
CA GLN A 238 5.52 14.48 6.94
C GLN A 238 6.26 15.82 6.76
N VAL A 239 7.21 15.88 5.86
CA VAL A 239 7.96 17.08 5.49
C VAL A 239 8.25 17.07 4.00
N ILE A 240 8.49 18.24 3.42
CA ILE A 240 8.92 18.42 2.03
C ILE A 240 10.10 19.36 2.02
N GLY A 241 11.19 19.03 1.30
CA GLY A 241 12.34 19.89 1.24
C GLY A 241 13.31 19.60 0.09
N TYR A 242 14.16 20.59 -0.18
CA TYR A 242 15.22 20.55 -1.17
C TYR A 242 16.44 21.35 -0.66
N PRO A 243 17.69 21.08 -1.09
CA PRO A 243 18.89 21.80 -0.63
C PRO A 243 19.01 23.24 -1.15
N ASP A 244 18.04 24.08 -0.84
CA ASP A 244 18.01 25.49 -1.17
C ASP A 244 17.37 26.27 -0.01
N SER A 245 18.16 27.10 0.68
CA SER A 245 17.75 27.86 1.86
C SER A 245 16.67 28.92 1.59
N THR A 246 16.40 29.25 0.33
CA THR A 246 15.36 30.20 -0.08
C THR A 246 13.95 29.59 -0.01
N LEU A 247 13.83 28.26 0.05
CA LEU A 247 12.56 27.54 0.00
C LEU A 247 11.77 27.51 1.31
N GLY A 248 12.40 27.89 2.43
CA GLY A 248 11.72 27.97 3.71
C GLY A 248 12.63 28.08 4.92
N ARG A 249 12.05 28.38 6.08
CA ARG A 249 12.79 28.46 7.35
C ARG A 249 12.95 27.09 8.02
N PHE A 250 11.98 26.20 7.80
CA PHE A 250 12.06 24.83 8.31
C PHE A 250 13.13 24.08 7.54
N ASN A 251 13.95 23.30 8.25
CA ASN A 251 14.97 22.48 7.62
C ASN A 251 15.09 21.12 8.32
N PHE A 252 15.67 20.17 7.59
CA PHE A 252 15.97 18.82 8.07
C PHE A 252 17.12 18.24 7.24
N THR A 253 17.86 17.31 7.83
CA THR A 253 18.94 16.62 7.13
C THR A 253 18.64 15.12 7.09
N PRO A 254 18.43 14.53 5.90
CA PRO A 254 18.28 13.08 5.76
C PRO A 254 19.60 12.37 6.09
N HIS A 255 19.52 11.28 6.86
CA HIS A 255 20.66 10.40 7.16
C HIS A 255 20.35 8.97 6.74
N SER A 256 21.38 8.15 6.52
CA SER A 256 21.18 6.72 6.33
C SER A 256 20.52 6.11 7.57
N MET A 257 19.35 5.48 7.39
CA MET A 257 18.59 4.81 8.44
C MET A 257 18.29 3.36 8.02
N PRO A 258 19.15 2.39 8.39
CA PRO A 258 18.90 0.97 8.10
C PRO A 258 17.53 0.52 8.63
N GLY A 259 16.81 -0.29 7.87
CA GLY A 259 15.45 -0.71 8.18
C GLY A 259 14.36 0.31 7.81
N MET A 260 14.73 1.50 7.31
CA MET A 260 13.79 2.53 6.82
C MET A 260 14.20 3.10 5.46
N SER A 261 15.39 3.69 5.36
CA SER A 261 15.93 4.27 4.14
C SER A 261 17.46 4.30 4.22
N LYS A 262 18.11 3.31 3.62
CA LYS A 262 19.57 3.17 3.65
C LYS A 262 20.28 4.25 2.84
N TYR A 263 19.68 4.69 1.75
CA TYR A 263 20.20 5.69 0.83
C TYR A 263 19.12 6.76 0.56
N PRO A 264 18.82 7.62 1.55
CA PRO A 264 17.83 8.66 1.36
C PRO A 264 18.29 9.71 0.35
N LYS A 265 17.36 10.34 -0.31
CA LYS A 265 17.58 11.48 -1.20
C LYS A 265 18.20 12.62 -0.39
N HIS A 266 19.24 13.30 -0.94
CA HIS A 266 20.02 14.36 -0.25
C HIS A 266 20.64 13.90 1.08
N GLN A 267 21.12 12.67 1.13
CA GLN A 267 21.78 12.15 2.34
C GLN A 267 22.87 13.11 2.83
N ASP A 268 22.84 13.42 4.13
CA ASP A 268 23.77 14.28 4.85
C ASP A 268 23.83 15.75 4.33
N VAL A 269 22.83 16.15 3.52
CA VAL A 269 22.67 17.52 3.03
C VAL A 269 21.43 18.14 3.64
N THR A 270 21.54 19.36 4.17
CA THR A 270 20.39 20.08 4.76
C THR A 270 19.40 20.48 3.67
N CYS A 271 18.16 20.03 3.82
CA CYS A 271 17.03 20.41 2.99
C CYS A 271 16.18 21.46 3.71
N TYR A 272 15.67 22.42 2.97
CA TYR A 272 14.79 23.50 3.45
C TYR A 272 13.41 23.37 2.81
N GLY A 273 12.34 23.73 3.55
CA GLY A 273 11.02 23.61 3.00
C GLY A 273 9.88 23.69 4.01
N GLN A 274 9.01 22.69 4.05
CA GLN A 274 7.76 22.67 4.78
C GLN A 274 7.68 21.55 5.81
N ASP A 275 7.21 21.90 7.02
CA ASP A 275 6.85 20.96 8.08
C ASP A 275 5.35 20.69 8.03
N LEU A 276 4.97 19.46 7.75
CA LEU A 276 3.57 19.02 7.65
C LEU A 276 3.15 18.12 8.82
N ARG A 277 4.01 17.96 9.84
CA ARG A 277 3.75 17.10 11.01
C ARG A 277 2.53 17.54 11.81
N GLN A 278 2.26 18.84 11.79
CA GLN A 278 1.11 19.45 12.45
C GLN A 278 0.17 20.05 11.40
N GLY A 279 -1.11 20.12 11.70
CA GLY A 279 -2.11 20.72 10.83
C GLY A 279 -3.43 19.96 10.86
N PRO A 280 -4.45 20.51 10.22
CA PRO A 280 -5.75 19.84 10.08
C PRO A 280 -5.63 18.59 9.24
N PRO A 281 -6.60 17.66 9.33
CA PRO A 281 -6.71 16.55 8.40
C PRO A 281 -6.67 17.04 6.95
N THR A 282 -5.82 16.40 6.14
CA THR A 282 -5.56 16.83 4.77
C THR A 282 -5.89 15.69 3.81
N PRO A 283 -7.07 15.70 3.14
CA PRO A 283 -7.37 14.74 2.09
C PRO A 283 -6.32 14.81 0.97
N PHE A 284 -6.33 13.82 0.10
CA PHE A 284 -5.48 13.82 -1.10
C PHE A 284 -5.55 15.16 -1.85
N THR A 285 -4.38 15.75 -2.11
CA THR A 285 -4.25 16.98 -2.90
C THR A 285 -2.99 16.94 -3.76
N LEU A 286 -3.05 17.58 -4.94
CA LEU A 286 -1.88 17.86 -5.77
C LEU A 286 -1.24 19.22 -5.45
N THR A 287 -1.81 20.01 -4.55
CA THR A 287 -1.31 21.37 -4.24
C THR A 287 0.17 21.36 -3.88
N TYR A 288 0.61 20.41 -3.05
CA TYR A 288 2.03 20.29 -2.70
C TYR A 288 2.91 20.03 -3.94
N LEU A 289 2.48 19.13 -4.81
CA LEU A 289 3.26 18.75 -6.00
C LEU A 289 3.36 19.91 -6.99
N VAL A 290 2.24 20.57 -7.27
CA VAL A 290 2.18 21.74 -8.19
C VAL A 290 3.01 22.89 -7.64
N ASP A 291 2.85 23.24 -6.35
CA ASP A 291 3.59 24.31 -5.69
C ASP A 291 5.11 24.08 -5.74
N TRP A 292 5.57 22.87 -5.41
CA TRP A 292 7.00 22.54 -5.44
C TRP A 292 7.57 22.46 -6.85
N TYR A 293 6.79 21.99 -7.84
CA TYR A 293 7.18 22.00 -9.24
C TYR A 293 7.42 23.44 -9.73
N GLN A 294 6.49 24.35 -9.41
CA GLN A 294 6.58 25.76 -9.80
C GLN A 294 7.72 26.49 -9.07
N ARG A 295 7.87 26.28 -7.74
CA ARG A 295 8.92 26.93 -6.94
C ARG A 295 10.32 26.56 -7.40
N LEU A 296 10.58 25.31 -7.73
CA LEU A 296 11.90 24.86 -8.14
C LEU A 296 12.22 25.26 -9.58
N ALA A 297 11.22 25.43 -10.45
CA ALA A 297 11.35 25.83 -11.85
C ALA A 297 12.42 25.02 -12.62
N LEU A 298 12.52 23.72 -12.36
CA LEU A 298 13.53 22.83 -12.93
C LEU A 298 13.03 22.09 -14.18
N ASP A 299 11.78 22.33 -14.59
CA ASP A 299 11.13 21.68 -15.72
C ASP A 299 11.31 20.15 -15.71
N SER A 300 11.87 19.59 -16.78
CA SER A 300 12.11 18.14 -16.88
C SER A 300 13.11 17.62 -15.83
N ALA A 301 14.03 18.44 -15.33
CA ALA A 301 15.01 18.06 -14.31
C ALA A 301 14.39 17.91 -12.91
N PHE A 302 13.12 18.32 -12.73
CA PHE A 302 12.38 18.04 -11.51
C PHE A 302 12.17 16.52 -11.30
N PHE A 303 12.01 15.76 -12.39
CA PHE A 303 11.74 14.33 -12.34
C PHE A 303 13.05 13.53 -12.45
N THR A 304 13.34 12.70 -11.47
CA THR A 304 14.47 11.75 -11.50
C THR A 304 14.15 10.51 -12.33
N SER A 305 12.85 10.21 -12.52
CA SER A 305 12.36 9.12 -13.36
C SER A 305 10.95 9.40 -13.85
N ASN A 306 10.81 9.81 -15.11
CA ASN A 306 9.51 10.01 -15.75
C ASN A 306 8.66 8.74 -15.74
N SER A 307 9.25 7.61 -16.11
CA SER A 307 8.55 6.31 -16.14
C SER A 307 8.03 5.89 -14.79
N PHE A 308 8.76 6.13 -13.70
CA PHE A 308 8.28 5.78 -12.36
C PHE A 308 7.21 6.77 -11.88
N PHE A 309 7.35 8.05 -12.21
CA PHE A 309 6.32 9.06 -11.94
C PHE A 309 5.00 8.70 -12.62
N ASP A 310 5.05 8.38 -13.93
CA ASP A 310 3.89 8.02 -14.72
C ASP A 310 3.19 6.74 -14.18
N LYS A 311 3.97 5.76 -13.67
CA LYS A 311 3.41 4.56 -13.01
C LYS A 311 2.71 4.89 -11.68
N LEU A 312 3.25 5.79 -10.86
CA LEU A 312 2.57 6.23 -9.64
C LEU A 312 1.31 7.04 -9.97
N ALA A 313 1.38 7.94 -10.95
CA ALA A 313 0.24 8.72 -11.41
C ALA A 313 -0.84 7.86 -12.09
N GLY A 314 -0.44 6.74 -12.71
CA GLY A 314 -1.32 5.86 -13.46
C GLY A 314 -1.48 6.26 -14.94
N SER A 315 -0.79 7.31 -15.36
CA SER A 315 -0.65 7.77 -16.75
C SER A 315 0.44 8.83 -16.84
N ASN A 316 0.83 9.23 -18.03
CA ASN A 316 1.74 10.37 -18.24
C ASN A 316 1.06 11.74 -18.13
N GLN A 317 -0.28 11.79 -18.04
CA GLN A 317 -1.05 13.02 -18.10
C GLN A 317 -0.69 13.99 -16.98
N LEU A 318 -0.57 13.52 -15.74
CA LEU A 318 -0.22 14.36 -14.59
C LEU A 318 1.12 15.09 -14.83
N ARG A 319 2.14 14.38 -15.32
CA ARG A 319 3.46 14.97 -15.62
C ARG A 319 3.37 16.03 -16.72
N LEU A 320 2.63 15.74 -17.79
CA LEU A 320 2.44 16.69 -18.92
C LEU A 320 1.65 17.93 -18.48
N GLN A 321 0.64 17.76 -17.64
CA GLN A 321 -0.16 18.85 -17.08
C GLN A 321 0.67 19.76 -16.16
N LEU A 322 1.56 19.20 -15.33
CA LEU A 322 2.53 19.98 -14.56
C LEU A 322 3.45 20.80 -15.45
N GLN A 323 3.97 20.21 -16.54
CA GLN A 323 4.82 20.90 -17.53
C GLN A 323 4.08 22.00 -18.29
N GLN A 324 2.77 21.87 -18.46
CA GLN A 324 1.90 22.90 -19.06
C GLN A 324 1.55 24.03 -18.07
N GLY A 325 1.93 23.89 -16.79
CA GLY A 325 1.68 24.89 -15.77
C GLY A 325 0.25 24.91 -15.22
N LEU A 326 -0.52 23.81 -15.40
CA LEU A 326 -1.87 23.71 -14.88
C LEU A 326 -1.85 23.72 -13.35
N SER A 327 -2.88 24.36 -12.74
CA SER A 327 -3.14 24.35 -11.32
C SER A 327 -3.60 22.96 -10.83
N ALA A 328 -3.49 22.72 -9.53
CA ALA A 328 -3.99 21.48 -8.93
C ALA A 328 -5.50 21.28 -9.14
N GLU A 329 -6.28 22.37 -9.17
CA GLU A 329 -7.73 22.34 -9.39
C GLU A 329 -8.08 21.99 -10.85
N GLU A 330 -7.40 22.61 -11.83
CA GLU A 330 -7.59 22.30 -13.24
C GLU A 330 -7.27 20.83 -13.53
N ILE A 331 -6.16 20.33 -13.00
CA ILE A 331 -5.77 18.93 -13.12
C ILE A 331 -6.85 18.02 -12.49
N ALA A 332 -7.30 18.32 -11.28
CA ALA A 332 -8.30 17.52 -10.56
C ALA A 332 -9.67 17.50 -11.26
N THR A 333 -10.03 18.57 -11.96
CA THR A 333 -11.27 18.64 -12.76
C THR A 333 -11.28 17.58 -13.87
N GLY A 334 -10.13 17.28 -14.46
CA GLY A 334 -9.99 16.29 -15.52
C GLY A 334 -10.31 14.84 -15.11
N TRP A 335 -10.31 14.51 -13.82
CA TRP A 335 -10.55 13.13 -13.34
C TRP A 335 -12.01 12.86 -12.97
N GLN A 336 -12.86 13.87 -12.91
CA GLN A 336 -14.19 13.76 -12.29
C GLN A 336 -15.07 12.69 -12.95
N ALA A 337 -15.05 12.59 -14.27
CA ALA A 337 -15.84 11.59 -14.99
C ALA A 337 -15.40 10.15 -14.65
N GLU A 338 -14.08 9.91 -14.60
CA GLU A 338 -13.52 8.61 -14.25
C GLU A 338 -13.78 8.25 -12.78
N LEU A 339 -13.68 9.23 -11.88
CA LEU A 339 -13.99 9.02 -10.46
C LEU A 339 -15.47 8.68 -10.25
N GLN A 340 -16.39 9.33 -10.97
CA GLN A 340 -17.82 9.00 -10.90
C GLN A 340 -18.09 7.59 -11.42
N ALA A 341 -17.48 7.20 -12.53
CA ALA A 341 -17.58 5.83 -13.07
C ALA A 341 -17.02 4.80 -12.08
N TYR A 342 -15.86 5.09 -11.48
CA TYR A 342 -15.28 4.23 -10.45
C TYR A 342 -16.19 4.12 -9.21
N GLN A 343 -16.74 5.22 -8.71
CA GLN A 343 -17.64 5.21 -7.56
C GLN A 343 -18.89 4.37 -7.80
N ALA A 344 -19.46 4.43 -9.02
CA ALA A 344 -20.59 3.60 -9.40
C ALA A 344 -20.21 2.10 -9.40
N LYS A 345 -19.03 1.77 -9.92
CA LYS A 345 -18.48 0.41 -9.90
C LYS A 345 -18.20 -0.06 -8.48
N ARG A 346 -17.53 0.76 -7.66
CA ARG A 346 -17.18 0.50 -6.26
C ARG A 346 -18.38 0.07 -5.42
N LYS A 347 -19.53 0.73 -5.60
CA LYS A 347 -20.78 0.45 -4.84
C LYS A 347 -21.22 -1.00 -4.87
N LYS A 348 -20.92 -1.76 -5.94
CA LYS A 348 -21.27 -3.17 -6.09
C LYS A 348 -20.51 -4.09 -5.13
N TYR A 349 -19.37 -3.66 -4.64
CA TYR A 349 -18.40 -4.46 -3.88
C TYR A 349 -18.33 -4.07 -2.41
N LEU A 350 -19.14 -3.11 -1.97
CA LEU A 350 -19.16 -2.69 -0.57
C LEU A 350 -19.68 -3.80 0.33
N LEU A 351 -18.91 -4.14 1.33
CA LEU A 351 -19.26 -5.09 2.40
C LEU A 351 -19.74 -4.38 3.67
N TYR A 352 -19.54 -3.07 3.74
CA TYR A 352 -19.83 -2.21 4.89
C TYR A 352 -20.64 -0.98 4.47
N PRO A 353 -21.33 -0.31 5.42
CA PRO A 353 -21.97 0.97 5.15
C PRO A 353 -20.98 1.98 4.56
N ASN A 354 -21.41 2.66 3.50
CA ASN A 354 -20.58 3.62 2.80
C ASN A 354 -20.39 4.90 3.62
N PHE A 355 -19.38 5.70 3.27
CA PHE A 355 -19.26 7.08 3.76
C PHE A 355 -20.36 7.96 3.15
N LYS A 356 -20.71 9.01 3.88
CA LYS A 356 -21.75 10.01 3.52
C LYS A 356 -21.23 11.03 2.52
#